data_08897c032489a8d925078523b828608c
#
_entry.id   08897c032489a8d925078523b828608c
#
_cell.length_a   1.000
_cell.length_b   1.000
_cell.length_c   1.000
_cell.angle_alpha   90.00
_cell.angle_beta   90.00
_cell.angle_gamma   90.00
#
_symmetry.space_group_name_H-M   'P 1'
#
loop_
_entity.id
_entity.type
_entity.pdbx_description
1 polymer ?
#
loop_
_entity_poly.entity_id
_entity_poly.type
_entity_poly.pdbx_seq_one_letter_code
_entity_poly.pdbx_strand_id
1 'polypeptide(L)'
;MSWNSGLARIGAVFYVLWGLVHYNAAYRVYQLAQSTPLTIEHGRLEQLAFYLASFATAGIVLATLNWRNSRLGFWCNAIVISIGDIPFILFVLVPGYVPVWPGIEGPVLWIAALACTAIAQVPMSATGGRVAAVKLAK
;
A
#
# COMPACT_ATOMS: atom_id res chain seq x y z
N MET A 1 -2.58 1.50 -24.82
CA MET A 1 -2.14 1.32 -23.43
C MET A 1 -2.34 -0.15 -23.10
N SER A 2 -1.30 -0.88 -22.65
CA SER A 2 -1.45 -2.30 -22.31
C SER A 2 -2.29 -2.46 -21.03
N TRP A 3 -3.03 -3.58 -20.90
CA TRP A 3 -3.80 -3.92 -19.70
C TRP A 3 -2.95 -3.82 -18.44
N ASN A 4 -1.72 -4.35 -18.48
CA ASN A 4 -0.79 -4.33 -17.36
C ASN A 4 -0.42 -2.89 -16.92
N SER A 5 -0.23 -1.96 -17.87
CA SER A 5 0.02 -0.56 -17.51
C SER A 5 -1.20 0.13 -16.90
N GLY A 6 -2.41 -0.28 -17.27
CA GLY A 6 -3.65 0.20 -16.63
C GLY A 6 -3.75 -0.25 -15.18
N LEU A 7 -3.55 -1.54 -14.90
CA LEU A 7 -3.57 -2.10 -13.54
C LEU A 7 -2.48 -1.50 -12.65
N ALA A 8 -1.27 -1.31 -13.18
CA ALA A 8 -0.18 -0.69 -12.43
C ALA A 8 -0.54 0.74 -11.98
N ARG A 9 -1.20 1.52 -12.83
CA ARG A 9 -1.67 2.88 -12.49
C ARG A 9 -2.79 2.86 -11.46
N ILE A 10 -3.75 1.94 -11.58
CA ILE A 10 -4.81 1.77 -10.56
C ILE A 10 -4.18 1.43 -9.21
N GLY A 11 -3.25 0.48 -9.16
CA GLY A 11 -2.52 0.15 -7.93
C GLY A 11 -1.73 1.33 -7.37
N ALA A 12 -1.10 2.13 -8.22
CA ALA A 12 -0.40 3.35 -7.80
C ALA A 12 -1.37 4.37 -7.16
N VAL A 13 -2.58 4.53 -7.71
CA VAL A 13 -3.61 5.39 -7.10
C VAL A 13 -4.00 4.88 -5.72
N PHE A 14 -4.20 3.56 -5.55
CA PHE A 14 -4.50 2.99 -4.23
C PHE A 14 -3.37 3.22 -3.22
N TYR A 15 -2.10 3.17 -3.63
CA TYR A 15 -0.98 3.52 -2.75
C TYR A 15 -0.98 4.99 -2.34
N VAL A 16 -1.35 5.90 -3.24
CA VAL A 16 -1.52 7.33 -2.89
C VAL A 16 -2.67 7.51 -1.90
N LEU A 17 -3.83 6.89 -2.13
CA LEU A 17 -4.96 6.94 -1.20
C LEU A 17 -4.59 6.35 0.17
N TRP A 18 -3.89 5.23 0.19
CA TRP A 18 -3.33 4.64 1.41
C TRP A 18 -2.45 5.64 2.18
N GLY A 19 -1.54 6.32 1.47
CA GLY A 19 -0.70 7.35 2.09
C GLY A 19 -1.49 8.52 2.69
N LEU A 20 -2.53 8.99 2.01
CA LEU A 20 -3.41 10.05 2.51
C LEU A 20 -4.16 9.63 3.79
N VAL A 21 -4.66 8.40 3.82
CA VAL A 21 -5.28 7.82 5.04
C VAL A 21 -4.27 7.75 6.18
N HIS A 22 -3.03 7.37 5.90
CA HIS A 22 -1.98 7.30 6.91
C HIS A 22 -1.48 8.67 7.40
N TYR A 23 -1.52 9.72 6.57
CA TYR A 23 -1.31 11.08 7.07
C TYR A 23 -2.41 11.51 8.04
N ASN A 24 -3.67 11.16 7.77
CA ASN A 24 -4.76 11.42 8.72
C ASN A 24 -4.55 10.61 10.02
N ALA A 25 -4.13 9.35 9.93
CA ALA A 25 -3.80 8.54 11.09
C ALA A 25 -2.64 9.14 11.91
N ALA A 26 -1.56 9.57 11.23
CA ALA A 26 -0.44 10.25 11.86
C ALA A 26 -0.88 11.50 12.62
N TYR A 27 -1.73 12.31 12.02
CA TYR A 27 -2.28 13.52 12.66
C TYR A 27 -3.11 13.19 13.90
N ARG A 28 -3.96 12.15 13.85
CA ARG A 28 -4.75 11.71 15.01
C ARG A 28 -3.87 11.18 16.14
N VAL A 29 -2.82 10.42 15.83
CA VAL A 29 -1.86 9.94 16.83
C VAL A 29 -1.09 11.11 17.45
N TYR A 30 -0.71 12.11 16.65
CA TYR A 30 -0.10 13.32 17.17
C TYR A 30 -1.04 14.08 18.11
N GLN A 31 -2.32 14.24 17.75
CA GLN A 31 -3.32 14.86 18.64
C GLN A 31 -3.49 14.09 19.95
N LEU A 32 -3.46 12.75 19.90
CA LEU A 32 -3.49 11.91 21.08
C LEU A 32 -2.26 12.15 21.97
N ALA A 33 -1.06 12.28 21.38
CA ALA A 33 0.14 12.65 22.10
C ALA A 33 -0.05 13.96 22.87
N GLN A 34 -0.56 15.01 22.20
CA GLN A 34 -0.75 16.31 22.82
C GLN A 34 -1.76 16.30 23.97
N SER A 35 -2.65 15.31 24.05
CA SER A 35 -3.60 15.11 25.14
C SER A 35 -3.07 14.21 26.27
N THR A 36 -1.88 13.62 26.09
CA THR A 36 -1.24 12.70 27.03
C THR A 36 -0.22 13.48 27.90
N PRO A 37 -0.13 13.20 29.22
CA PRO A 37 0.88 13.82 30.08
C PRO A 37 2.31 13.65 29.52
N LEU A 38 3.22 14.57 29.82
CA LEU A 38 4.61 14.56 29.38
C LEU A 38 5.40 13.41 30.02
N THR A 39 5.20 12.21 29.51
CA THR A 39 5.78 10.95 29.96
C THR A 39 6.43 10.24 28.77
N ILE A 40 6.94 9.04 28.99
CA ILE A 40 7.47 8.20 27.91
C ILE A 40 6.41 7.83 26.87
N GLU A 41 5.15 7.69 27.29
CA GLU A 41 4.00 7.41 26.41
C GLU A 41 3.78 8.57 25.43
N HIS A 42 3.82 9.81 25.91
CA HIS A 42 3.74 11.00 25.05
C HIS A 42 4.81 10.96 23.96
N GLY A 43 6.09 10.78 24.33
CA GLY A 43 7.18 10.72 23.37
C GLY A 43 7.05 9.54 22.39
N ARG A 44 6.53 8.39 22.82
CA ARG A 44 6.27 7.24 21.96
C ARG A 44 5.15 7.50 20.96
N LEU A 45 4.10 8.22 21.34
CA LEU A 45 3.03 8.61 20.44
C LEU A 45 3.50 9.60 19.39
N GLU A 46 4.32 10.61 19.78
CA GLU A 46 4.92 11.52 18.80
C GLU A 46 5.83 10.80 17.81
N GLN A 47 6.66 9.88 18.32
CA GLN A 47 7.51 9.03 17.47
C GLN A 47 6.66 8.19 16.50
N LEU A 48 5.57 7.60 16.96
CA LEU A 48 4.65 6.81 16.12
C LEU A 48 4.00 7.69 15.05
N ALA A 49 3.55 8.90 15.40
CA ALA A 49 3.00 9.85 14.44
C ALA A 49 4.00 10.19 13.33
N PHE A 50 5.27 10.43 13.70
CA PHE A 50 6.35 10.67 12.76
C PHE A 50 6.60 9.47 11.84
N TYR A 51 6.61 8.24 12.39
CA TYR A 51 6.77 7.02 11.58
C TYR A 51 5.62 6.82 10.59
N LEU A 52 4.38 7.02 11.01
CA LEU A 52 3.21 6.93 10.13
C LEU A 52 3.30 7.94 8.97
N ALA A 53 3.67 9.19 9.25
CA ALA A 53 3.87 10.20 8.22
C ALA A 53 5.03 9.84 7.26
N SER A 54 6.12 9.27 7.79
CA SER A 54 7.26 8.83 6.99
C SER A 54 6.90 7.67 6.06
N PHE A 55 6.17 6.66 6.55
CA PHE A 55 5.66 5.55 5.74
C PHE A 55 4.67 6.05 4.68
N ALA A 56 3.76 6.97 5.03
CA ALA A 56 2.84 7.60 4.09
C ALA A 56 3.59 8.30 2.95
N THR A 57 4.62 9.10 3.30
CA THR A 57 5.48 9.75 2.32
C THR A 57 6.17 8.75 1.40
N ALA A 58 6.80 7.72 1.98
CA ALA A 58 7.50 6.69 1.23
C ALA A 58 6.54 5.96 0.26
N GLY A 59 5.35 5.57 0.72
CA GLY A 59 4.33 4.92 -0.11
C GLY A 59 3.92 5.77 -1.30
N ILE A 60 3.66 7.07 -1.10
CA ILE A 60 3.29 8.01 -2.18
C ILE A 60 4.44 8.21 -3.17
N VAL A 61 5.67 8.40 -2.68
CA VAL A 61 6.84 8.56 -3.55
C VAL A 61 7.08 7.30 -4.38
N LEU A 62 7.04 6.13 -3.76
CA LEU A 62 7.21 4.85 -4.45
C LEU A 62 6.05 4.53 -5.42
N ALA A 63 4.86 5.08 -5.20
CA ALA A 63 3.74 4.95 -6.14
C ALA A 63 4.07 5.51 -7.52
N THR A 64 4.97 6.49 -7.63
CA THR A 64 5.44 7.01 -8.93
C THR A 64 6.17 5.95 -9.75
N LEU A 65 6.89 5.04 -9.10
CA LEU A 65 7.55 3.90 -9.73
C LEU A 65 6.52 2.84 -10.15
N ASN A 66 5.51 2.59 -9.31
CA ASN A 66 4.40 1.68 -9.64
C ASN A 66 3.57 2.21 -10.81
N TRP A 67 3.37 3.51 -10.93
CA TRP A 67 2.72 4.14 -12.08
C TRP A 67 3.40 3.78 -13.41
N ARG A 68 4.73 3.62 -13.38
CA ARG A 68 5.55 3.20 -14.52
C ARG A 68 5.66 1.68 -14.66
N ASN A 69 4.91 0.90 -13.88
CA ASN A 69 4.98 -0.57 -13.80
C ASN A 69 6.40 -1.08 -13.50
N SER A 70 7.13 -0.38 -12.64
CA SER A 70 8.49 -0.76 -12.25
C SER A 70 8.47 -1.94 -11.28
N ARG A 71 9.26 -2.98 -11.56
CA ARG A 71 9.43 -4.12 -10.65
C ARG A 71 10.05 -3.71 -9.31
N LEU A 72 10.98 -2.76 -9.33
CA LEU A 72 11.56 -2.20 -8.12
C LEU A 72 10.47 -1.47 -7.30
N GLY A 73 9.64 -0.64 -7.94
CA GLY A 73 8.53 0.06 -7.28
C GLY A 73 7.55 -0.91 -6.64
N PHE A 74 7.22 -2.01 -7.31
CA PHE A 74 6.37 -3.07 -6.76
C PHE A 74 6.95 -3.63 -5.45
N TRP A 75 8.19 -4.11 -5.46
CA TRP A 75 8.80 -4.73 -4.28
C TRP A 75 9.03 -3.74 -3.14
N CYS A 76 9.49 -2.52 -3.45
CA CYS A 76 9.69 -1.50 -2.42
C CYS A 76 8.38 -1.15 -1.72
N ASN A 77 7.29 -0.88 -2.46
CA ASN A 77 5.99 -0.59 -1.85
C ASN A 77 5.41 -1.81 -1.12
N ALA A 78 5.51 -3.01 -1.70
CA ALA A 78 5.04 -4.23 -1.06
C ALA A 78 5.70 -4.42 0.32
N ILE A 79 7.01 -4.23 0.43
CA ILE A 79 7.74 -4.41 1.68
C ILE A 79 7.44 -3.26 2.66
N VAL A 80 7.63 -2.02 2.22
CA VAL A 80 7.52 -0.84 3.10
C VAL A 80 6.13 -0.74 3.72
N ILE A 81 5.08 -0.90 2.92
CA ILE A 81 3.70 -0.77 3.42
C ILE A 81 3.30 -1.97 4.28
N SER A 82 3.73 -3.19 3.91
CA SER A 82 3.46 -4.37 4.73
C SER A 82 4.08 -4.29 6.14
N ILE A 83 5.24 -3.64 6.29
CA ILE A 83 5.85 -3.38 7.60
C ILE A 83 4.95 -2.49 8.47
N GLY A 84 4.19 -1.58 7.87
CA GLY A 84 3.21 -0.76 8.59
C GLY A 84 1.91 -1.50 8.89
N ASP A 85 1.29 -2.06 7.87
CA ASP A 85 -0.08 -2.59 7.97
C ASP A 85 -0.17 -3.95 8.67
N ILE A 86 0.80 -4.86 8.49
CA ILE A 86 0.75 -6.17 9.16
C ILE A 86 0.79 -6.04 10.69
N PRO A 87 1.72 -5.29 11.30
CA PRO A 87 1.70 -5.08 12.75
C PRO A 87 0.47 -4.32 13.22
N PHE A 88 -0.03 -3.35 12.46
CA PHE A 88 -1.25 -2.64 12.80
C PHE A 88 -2.46 -3.60 12.88
N ILE A 89 -2.61 -4.48 11.88
CA ILE A 89 -3.68 -5.50 11.88
C ILE A 89 -3.53 -6.42 13.10
N LEU A 90 -2.33 -6.96 13.34
CA LEU A 90 -2.09 -7.96 14.37
C LEU A 90 -2.19 -7.40 15.80
N PHE A 91 -1.68 -6.20 16.02
CA PHE A 91 -1.50 -5.68 17.39
C PHE A 91 -2.48 -4.56 17.76
N VAL A 92 -3.23 -4.03 16.80
CA VAL A 92 -4.16 -2.92 17.04
C VAL A 92 -5.58 -3.28 16.60
N LEU A 93 -5.75 -3.76 15.37
CA LEU A 93 -7.08 -4.00 14.81
C LEU A 93 -7.68 -5.32 15.32
N VAL A 94 -6.94 -6.42 15.29
CA VAL A 94 -7.41 -7.74 15.77
C VAL A 94 -7.75 -7.73 17.25
N PRO A 95 -6.96 -7.12 18.15
CA PRO A 95 -7.34 -7.00 19.55
C PRO A 95 -8.50 -6.04 19.82
N GLY A 96 -8.95 -5.29 18.82
CA GLY A 96 -10.09 -4.37 18.96
C GLY A 96 -9.77 -3.06 19.66
N TYR A 97 -8.51 -2.62 19.68
CA TYR A 97 -8.12 -1.33 20.28
C TYR A 97 -8.60 -0.12 19.47
N VAL A 98 -8.95 -0.33 18.21
CA VAL A 98 -9.64 0.64 17.37
C VAL A 98 -10.86 0.01 16.75
N PRO A 99 -11.92 0.79 16.45
CA PRO A 99 -13.07 0.29 15.71
C PRO A 99 -12.64 -0.28 14.35
N VAL A 100 -13.29 -1.37 13.91
CA VAL A 100 -13.02 -1.96 12.60
C VAL A 100 -13.18 -0.90 11.50
N TRP A 101 -14.20 -0.07 11.58
CA TRP A 101 -14.36 1.09 10.72
C TRP A 101 -14.11 2.37 11.55
N PRO A 102 -13.20 3.26 11.15
CA PRO A 102 -12.43 3.34 9.89
C PRO A 102 -11.08 2.57 9.88
N GLY A 103 -10.74 1.83 10.95
CA GLY A 103 -9.42 1.18 11.09
C GLY A 103 -9.01 0.28 9.91
N ILE A 104 -9.97 -0.35 9.22
CA ILE A 104 -9.68 -1.25 8.09
C ILE A 104 -9.38 -0.54 6.77
N GLU A 105 -9.56 0.79 6.67
CA GLU A 105 -9.38 1.54 5.41
C GLU A 105 -7.95 1.39 4.85
N GLY A 106 -6.94 1.56 5.69
CA GLY A 106 -5.53 1.38 5.30
C GLY A 106 -5.25 -0.02 4.77
N PRO A 107 -5.50 -1.09 5.54
CA PRO A 107 -5.33 -2.48 5.09
C PRO A 107 -6.05 -2.82 3.79
N VAL A 108 -7.28 -2.37 3.59
CA VAL A 108 -8.03 -2.62 2.34
C VAL A 108 -7.36 -1.94 1.15
N LEU A 109 -6.96 -0.68 1.29
CA LEU A 109 -6.25 0.05 0.23
C LEU A 109 -4.90 -0.59 -0.09
N TRP A 110 -4.15 -1.05 0.92
CA TRP A 110 -2.90 -1.78 0.75
C TRP A 110 -3.10 -3.08 -0.04
N ILE A 111 -4.06 -3.93 0.37
CA ILE A 111 -4.34 -5.19 -0.32
C ILE A 111 -4.76 -4.94 -1.77
N ALA A 112 -5.64 -3.95 -2.01
CA ALA A 112 -6.07 -3.59 -3.36
C ALA A 112 -4.91 -3.10 -4.23
N ALA A 113 -4.04 -2.24 -3.68
CA ALA A 113 -2.85 -1.74 -4.36
C ALA A 113 -1.87 -2.87 -4.70
N LEU A 114 -1.60 -3.75 -3.71
CA LEU A 114 -0.72 -4.90 -3.87
C LEU A 114 -1.24 -5.87 -4.94
N ALA A 115 -2.52 -6.21 -4.90
CA ALA A 115 -3.13 -7.10 -5.89
C ALA A 115 -3.05 -6.51 -7.31
N CYS A 116 -3.43 -5.24 -7.50
CA CYS A 116 -3.36 -4.59 -8.82
C CYS A 116 -1.94 -4.54 -9.36
N THR A 117 -0.96 -4.17 -8.53
CA THR A 117 0.44 -4.06 -8.96
C THR A 117 1.07 -5.43 -9.17
N ALA A 118 0.74 -6.45 -8.37
CA ALA A 118 1.21 -7.83 -8.56
C ALA A 118 0.71 -8.41 -9.89
N ILE A 119 -0.58 -8.28 -10.18
CA ILE A 119 -1.16 -8.76 -11.46
C ILE A 119 -0.50 -8.03 -12.64
N ALA A 120 -0.21 -6.73 -12.50
CA ALA A 120 0.46 -5.96 -13.54
C ALA A 120 1.89 -6.45 -13.85
N GLN A 121 2.56 -7.16 -12.92
CA GLN A 121 3.89 -7.74 -13.13
C GLN A 121 3.85 -9.07 -13.88
N VAL A 122 2.68 -9.72 -14.00
CA VAL A 122 2.55 -11.01 -14.68
C VAL A 122 2.72 -10.79 -16.19
N PRO A 123 3.68 -11.48 -16.85
CA PRO A 123 3.80 -11.39 -18.30
C PRO A 123 2.53 -11.95 -18.94
N MET A 124 1.87 -11.18 -19.81
CA MET A 124 0.80 -11.72 -20.62
C MET A 124 1.42 -12.71 -21.61
N SER A 125 1.29 -14.02 -21.28
CA SER A 125 1.71 -15.08 -22.20
C SER A 125 1.03 -14.83 -23.53
N ALA A 126 1.81 -14.78 -24.62
CA ALA A 126 1.32 -14.71 -25.98
C ALA A 126 0.62 -16.05 -26.36
N THR A 127 -0.53 -16.30 -25.76
CA THR A 127 -1.36 -17.50 -26.01
C THR A 127 -1.95 -17.48 -27.43
N GLY A 128 -1.84 -16.35 -28.16
CA GLY A 128 -2.31 -16.20 -29.54
C GLY A 128 -1.39 -16.78 -30.61
N GLY A 129 -0.09 -16.95 -30.32
CA GLY A 129 0.89 -17.37 -31.35
C GLY A 129 0.88 -18.87 -31.67
N ARG A 130 0.48 -19.73 -30.73
CA ARG A 130 0.46 -21.20 -30.95
C ARG A 130 -0.69 -21.69 -31.84
N VAL A 131 -1.83 -21.01 -31.79
CA VAL A 131 -3.00 -21.42 -32.60
C VAL A 131 -2.81 -21.06 -34.06
N ALA A 132 -2.12 -19.96 -34.37
CA ALA A 132 -1.83 -19.57 -35.75
C ALA A 132 -0.79 -20.49 -36.42
N ALA A 133 0.23 -20.94 -35.70
CA ALA A 133 1.27 -21.82 -36.24
C ALA A 133 0.72 -23.21 -36.59
N VAL A 134 -0.26 -23.74 -35.86
CA VAL A 134 -0.90 -25.04 -36.15
C VAL A 134 -1.83 -24.96 -37.35
N LYS A 135 -2.44 -23.80 -37.66
CA LYS A 135 -3.30 -23.62 -38.85
C LYS A 135 -2.53 -23.46 -40.15
N LEU A 136 -1.25 -23.08 -40.11
CA LEU A 136 -0.41 -22.96 -41.32
C LEU A 136 0.35 -24.25 -41.67
N ALA A 137 0.29 -25.27 -40.82
CA ALA A 137 0.95 -26.57 -41.00
C ALA A 137 -0.01 -27.68 -41.54
N LYS A 138 -1.25 -27.32 -41.88
CA LYS A 138 -2.22 -28.16 -42.59
C LYS A 138 -2.50 -27.62 -43.98
#